data_16df83bfc07b8949b58072dea52eb1c2
#
_entry.id   16df83bfc07b8949b58072dea52eb1c2
#
_cell.length_a   1.000
_cell.length_b   1.000
_cell.length_c   1.000
_cell.angle_alpha   90.00
_cell.angle_beta   90.00
_cell.angle_gamma   90.00
#
_symmetry.space_group_name_H-M   'P 1'
#
loop_
_entity.id
_entity.type
_entity.pdbx_description
1 polymer ?
#
loop_
_entity_poly.entity_id
_entity_poly.type
_entity_poly.pdbx_seq_one_letter_code
_entity_poly.pdbx_strand_id
1 'polypeptide(L)'
;ADPAWTESATWDIVKEWYLLLTHNVQDALYDTPALSGKERRRAAFWWRKWLNAMAPTNFLLTNPVAMAKAAETNGESLVRGMHNFLEDLKAGNVRMTRPEDFTVGKNLATTPGAVVFRNRLLEVIHYAPTTDKVHAMPVVIVTPWINKFYILDLNPKKSLVKYLTDQGFSVFITSWKNPTPDMRDVTFEDYIVEGVNAAIEAARGFCGVGRVHAVGYCIGGTALS
;
A
#
# COMPACT_ATOMS: atom_id res chain seq x y z
N ALA A 1 21.38 5.92 -15.35
CA ALA A 1 22.30 5.60 -14.23
C ALA A 1 22.90 6.90 -13.71
N ASP A 2 23.25 6.97 -12.44
CA ASP A 2 23.99 8.11 -11.89
C ASP A 2 25.36 8.21 -12.57
N PRO A 3 25.86 9.42 -12.93
CA PRO A 3 27.15 9.63 -13.59
C PRO A 3 28.34 8.95 -12.89
N ALA A 4 28.31 8.82 -11.56
CA ALA A 4 29.34 8.13 -10.79
C ALA A 4 29.59 6.67 -11.26
N TRP A 5 28.60 6.04 -11.91
CA TRP A 5 28.73 4.68 -12.46
C TRP A 5 29.30 4.63 -13.87
N THR A 6 29.41 5.74 -14.56
CA THR A 6 29.84 5.81 -15.98
C THR A 6 31.04 6.68 -16.21
N GLU A 7 31.33 7.64 -15.35
CA GLU A 7 32.48 8.54 -15.48
C GLU A 7 33.79 7.92 -15.01
N SER A 8 33.74 6.89 -14.16
CA SER A 8 34.90 6.14 -13.69
C SER A 8 34.98 4.79 -14.41
N ALA A 9 36.07 4.52 -15.10
CA ALA A 9 36.31 3.24 -15.77
C ALA A 9 36.16 2.03 -14.82
N THR A 10 36.59 2.16 -13.55
CA THR A 10 36.46 1.10 -12.55
C THR A 10 34.99 0.80 -12.24
N TRP A 11 34.18 1.84 -12.01
CA TRP A 11 32.78 1.65 -11.67
C TRP A 11 31.92 1.24 -12.85
N ASP A 12 32.31 1.70 -14.04
CA ASP A 12 31.67 1.24 -15.27
C ASP A 12 31.88 -0.25 -15.49
N ILE A 13 33.12 -0.75 -15.29
CA ILE A 13 33.43 -2.18 -15.35
C ILE A 13 32.62 -2.98 -14.31
N VAL A 14 32.53 -2.52 -13.07
CA VAL A 14 31.76 -3.20 -12.01
C VAL A 14 30.27 -3.27 -12.40
N LYS A 15 29.71 -2.18 -12.91
CA LYS A 15 28.33 -2.10 -13.39
C LYS A 15 28.10 -3.09 -14.55
N GLU A 16 28.93 -3.02 -15.59
CA GLU A 16 28.76 -3.87 -16.77
C GLU A 16 28.94 -5.35 -16.43
N TRP A 17 29.91 -5.68 -15.56
CA TRP A 17 30.10 -7.06 -15.09
C TRP A 17 28.87 -7.59 -14.35
N TYR A 18 28.30 -6.79 -13.47
CA TYR A 18 27.09 -7.18 -12.74
C TYR A 18 25.89 -7.35 -13.69
N LEU A 19 25.71 -6.43 -14.64
CA LEU A 19 24.63 -6.51 -15.63
C LEU A 19 24.80 -7.73 -16.54
N LEU A 20 26.00 -7.99 -17.01
CA LEU A 20 26.31 -9.16 -17.83
C LEU A 20 26.06 -10.47 -17.05
N LEU A 21 26.51 -10.56 -15.81
CA LEU A 21 26.25 -11.71 -14.95
C LEU A 21 24.74 -11.96 -14.76
N THR A 22 24.00 -10.90 -14.45
CA THR A 22 22.55 -11.02 -14.23
C THR A 22 21.81 -11.45 -15.50
N HIS A 23 22.21 -10.95 -16.65
CA HIS A 23 21.66 -11.32 -17.95
C HIS A 23 21.94 -12.78 -18.28
N ASN A 24 23.21 -13.19 -18.23
CA ASN A 24 23.62 -14.55 -18.53
C ASN A 24 22.96 -15.60 -17.62
N VAL A 25 22.82 -15.32 -16.33
CA VAL A 25 22.11 -16.22 -15.41
C VAL A 25 20.65 -16.38 -15.77
N GLN A 26 19.97 -15.29 -16.15
CA GLN A 26 18.57 -15.33 -16.55
C GLN A 26 18.40 -16.11 -17.86
N ASP A 27 19.22 -15.86 -18.86
CA ASP A 27 19.19 -16.57 -20.13
C ASP A 27 19.44 -18.06 -19.94
N ALA A 28 20.48 -18.45 -19.18
CA ALA A 28 20.76 -19.85 -18.88
C ALA A 28 19.59 -20.58 -18.21
N LEU A 29 18.83 -19.88 -17.34
CA LEU A 29 17.64 -20.45 -16.71
C LEU A 29 16.49 -20.66 -17.71
N TYR A 30 16.29 -19.71 -18.63
CA TYR A 30 15.25 -19.81 -19.64
C TYR A 30 15.60 -20.84 -20.74
N ASP A 31 16.89 -21.02 -21.05
CA ASP A 31 17.37 -21.94 -22.06
C ASP A 31 17.59 -23.38 -21.53
N THR A 32 17.39 -23.63 -20.24
CA THR A 32 17.57 -24.97 -19.64
C THR A 32 16.45 -25.93 -20.09
N PRO A 33 16.72 -26.96 -20.92
CA PRO A 33 15.68 -27.85 -21.47
C PRO A 33 15.02 -28.74 -20.41
N ALA A 34 15.75 -29.03 -19.32
CA ALA A 34 15.29 -29.96 -18.26
C ALA A 34 14.18 -29.36 -17.38
N LEU A 35 13.92 -28.07 -17.45
CA LEU A 35 12.90 -27.40 -16.64
C LEU A 35 11.63 -27.12 -17.46
N SER A 36 10.47 -27.39 -16.86
CA SER A 36 9.19 -26.94 -17.42
C SER A 36 9.07 -25.41 -17.42
N GLY A 37 8.20 -24.84 -18.24
CA GLY A 37 8.00 -23.40 -18.30
C GLY A 37 7.61 -22.76 -16.95
N LYS A 38 6.91 -23.50 -16.07
CA LYS A 38 6.56 -23.03 -14.71
C LYS A 38 7.78 -23.01 -13.80
N GLU A 39 8.60 -24.06 -13.85
CA GLU A 39 9.83 -24.16 -13.04
C GLU A 39 10.85 -23.11 -13.43
N ARG A 40 11.04 -22.87 -14.74
CA ARG A 40 11.91 -21.78 -15.24
C ARG A 40 11.50 -20.42 -14.69
N ARG A 41 10.21 -20.07 -14.78
CA ARG A 41 9.72 -18.78 -14.24
C ARG A 41 9.93 -18.68 -12.74
N ARG A 42 9.70 -19.78 -11.99
CA ARG A 42 9.93 -19.81 -10.53
C ARG A 42 11.40 -19.66 -10.18
N ALA A 43 12.28 -20.38 -10.87
CA ALA A 43 13.73 -20.28 -10.68
C ALA A 43 14.23 -18.87 -11.03
N ALA A 44 13.83 -18.32 -12.19
CA ALA A 44 14.20 -16.97 -12.61
C ALA A 44 13.70 -15.89 -11.64
N PHE A 45 12.51 -16.05 -11.06
CA PHE A 45 12.00 -15.14 -10.04
C PHE A 45 12.91 -15.11 -8.79
N TRP A 46 13.27 -16.30 -8.24
CA TRP A 46 14.10 -16.36 -7.04
C TRP A 46 15.53 -15.91 -7.29
N TRP A 47 16.13 -16.29 -8.43
CA TRP A 47 17.45 -15.82 -8.83
C TRP A 47 17.49 -14.32 -9.02
N ARG A 48 16.48 -13.72 -9.62
CA ARG A 48 16.38 -12.26 -9.73
C ARG A 48 16.35 -11.60 -8.35
N LYS A 49 15.61 -12.16 -7.38
CA LYS A 49 15.59 -11.62 -6.01
C LYS A 49 16.96 -11.70 -5.35
N TRP A 50 17.63 -12.84 -5.51
CA TRP A 50 18.98 -13.02 -4.96
C TRP A 50 20.00 -12.09 -5.63
N LEU A 51 20.02 -12.02 -6.96
CA LEU A 51 20.89 -11.10 -7.70
C LEU A 51 20.63 -9.64 -7.28
N ASN A 52 19.38 -9.21 -7.18
CA ASN A 52 19.05 -7.86 -6.71
C ASN A 52 19.56 -7.60 -5.29
N ALA A 53 19.49 -8.59 -4.39
CA ALA A 53 20.04 -8.45 -3.04
C ALA A 53 21.57 -8.30 -3.03
N MET A 54 22.25 -8.95 -3.99
CA MET A 54 23.70 -8.89 -4.15
C MET A 54 24.17 -7.76 -5.08
N ALA A 55 23.28 -6.88 -5.50
CA ALA A 55 23.64 -5.78 -6.38
C ALA A 55 24.69 -4.85 -5.75
N PRO A 56 25.71 -4.41 -6.51
CA PRO A 56 26.75 -3.52 -5.99
C PRO A 56 26.22 -2.23 -5.35
N THR A 57 25.05 -1.78 -5.79
CA THR A 57 24.36 -0.61 -5.24
C THR A 57 23.92 -0.77 -3.78
N ASN A 58 23.85 -1.99 -3.26
CA ASN A 58 23.38 -2.26 -1.90
C ASN A 58 24.50 -2.20 -0.84
N PHE A 59 25.75 -2.10 -1.25
CA PHE A 59 26.88 -2.15 -0.33
C PHE A 59 27.72 -0.87 -0.45
N LEU A 60 28.08 -0.29 0.69
CA LEU A 60 28.84 0.97 0.74
C LEU A 60 30.10 0.94 -0.14
N LEU A 61 30.91 -0.11 0.02
CA LEU A 61 32.23 -0.20 -0.65
C LEU A 61 32.15 -0.51 -2.15
N THR A 62 30.98 -0.88 -2.65
CA THR A 62 30.78 -1.16 -4.08
C THR A 62 29.78 -0.19 -4.72
N ASN A 63 29.34 0.83 -3.97
CA ASN A 63 28.43 1.87 -4.48
C ASN A 63 29.15 3.23 -4.52
N PRO A 64 29.60 3.72 -5.69
CA PRO A 64 30.32 4.98 -5.80
C PRO A 64 29.51 6.19 -5.32
N VAL A 65 28.20 6.18 -5.51
CA VAL A 65 27.32 7.27 -5.05
C VAL A 65 27.29 7.32 -3.51
N ALA A 66 27.17 6.15 -2.86
CA ALA A 66 27.17 6.07 -1.40
C ALA A 66 28.55 6.46 -0.81
N MET A 67 29.65 6.05 -1.45
CA MET A 67 31.01 6.43 -1.06
C MET A 67 31.23 7.93 -1.21
N ALA A 68 30.85 8.51 -2.32
CA ALA A 68 30.94 9.95 -2.55
C ALA A 68 30.12 10.73 -1.50
N LYS A 69 28.90 10.27 -1.19
CA LYS A 69 28.04 10.89 -0.17
C LYS A 69 28.66 10.78 1.23
N ALA A 70 29.26 9.65 1.56
CA ALA A 70 29.95 9.48 2.84
C ALA A 70 31.15 10.45 2.97
N ALA A 71 31.94 10.62 1.89
CA ALA A 71 33.04 11.57 1.85
C ALA A 71 32.57 13.03 1.95
N GLU A 72 31.57 13.41 1.14
CA GLU A 72 30.96 14.75 1.13
C GLU A 72 30.46 15.18 2.52
N THR A 73 29.88 14.24 3.26
CA THR A 73 29.29 14.49 4.59
C THR A 73 30.27 14.21 5.74
N ASN A 74 31.54 13.97 5.47
CA ASN A 74 32.54 13.57 6.48
C ASN A 74 32.06 12.39 7.35
N GLY A 75 31.34 11.43 6.77
CA GLY A 75 30.80 10.25 7.46
C GLY A 75 29.45 10.47 8.15
N GLU A 76 28.91 11.68 8.22
CA GLU A 76 27.62 11.95 8.89
C GLU A 76 26.46 11.12 8.29
N SER A 77 26.47 10.90 6.98
CA SER A 77 25.47 10.05 6.32
C SER A 77 25.47 8.61 6.85
N LEU A 78 26.61 8.07 7.20
CA LEU A 78 26.77 6.72 7.77
C LEU A 78 26.27 6.67 9.21
N VAL A 79 26.61 7.68 10.02
CA VAL A 79 26.14 7.80 11.41
C VAL A 79 24.61 7.87 11.44
N ARG A 80 24.02 8.71 10.58
CA ARG A 80 22.55 8.81 10.44
C ARG A 80 21.92 7.50 9.96
N GLY A 81 22.56 6.81 9.00
CA GLY A 81 22.12 5.48 8.54
C GLY A 81 22.12 4.45 9.67
N MET A 82 23.18 4.42 10.47
CA MET A 82 23.27 3.53 11.63
C MET A 82 22.20 3.87 12.68
N HIS A 83 21.96 5.13 12.95
CA HIS A 83 20.89 5.56 13.87
C HIS A 83 19.53 5.05 13.39
N ASN A 84 19.19 5.26 12.10
CA ASN A 84 17.93 4.78 11.53
C ASN A 84 17.81 3.25 11.65
N PHE A 85 18.87 2.51 11.35
CA PHE A 85 18.89 1.06 11.49
C PHE A 85 18.62 0.59 12.93
N LEU A 86 19.25 1.22 13.93
CA LEU A 86 19.01 0.92 15.34
C LEU A 86 17.59 1.25 15.78
N GLU A 87 17.01 2.33 15.27
CA GLU A 87 15.63 2.69 15.52
C GLU A 87 14.65 1.67 14.92
N ASP A 88 14.91 1.19 13.70
CA ASP A 88 14.11 0.15 13.05
C ASP A 88 14.22 -1.19 13.82
N LEU A 89 15.40 -1.55 14.29
CA LEU A 89 15.59 -2.74 15.15
C LEU A 89 14.78 -2.64 16.45
N LYS A 90 14.78 -1.47 17.11
CA LYS A 90 13.98 -1.25 18.32
C LYS A 90 12.48 -1.33 18.04
N ALA A 91 12.04 -0.81 16.90
CA ALA A 91 10.64 -0.84 16.48
C ALA A 91 10.18 -2.23 15.99
N GLY A 92 11.10 -3.15 15.70
CA GLY A 92 10.81 -4.47 15.13
C GLY A 92 10.30 -4.43 13.68
N ASN A 93 10.42 -3.29 13.01
CA ASN A 93 10.05 -3.14 11.61
C ASN A 93 10.83 -1.98 10.96
N VAL A 94 10.92 -2.01 9.62
CA VAL A 94 11.50 -0.91 8.84
C VAL A 94 10.47 0.21 8.69
N ARG A 95 10.77 1.39 9.23
CA ARG A 95 9.90 2.56 9.13
C ARG A 95 10.02 3.20 7.75
N MET A 96 8.91 3.18 7.02
CA MET A 96 8.81 3.79 5.69
C MET A 96 8.42 5.28 5.75
N THR A 97 7.86 5.72 6.88
CA THR A 97 7.40 7.09 7.12
C THR A 97 7.66 7.47 8.57
N ARG A 98 7.55 8.75 8.89
CA ARG A 98 7.51 9.24 10.28
C ARG A 98 6.06 9.24 10.76
N PRO A 99 5.66 8.31 11.67
CA PRO A 99 4.27 8.19 12.10
C PRO A 99 3.71 9.47 12.74
N GLU A 100 4.58 10.25 13.38
CA GLU A 100 4.25 11.54 14.01
C GLU A 100 3.76 12.60 13.03
N ASP A 101 4.14 12.48 11.75
CA ASP A 101 3.72 13.41 10.70
C ASP A 101 2.27 13.15 10.22
N PHE A 102 1.68 12.03 10.64
CA PHE A 102 0.36 11.60 10.16
C PHE A 102 -0.59 11.30 11.32
N THR A 103 -1.68 12.06 11.39
CA THR A 103 -2.70 11.89 12.43
C THR A 103 -4.09 11.83 11.80
N VAL A 104 -4.79 10.71 12.01
CA VAL A 104 -6.17 10.54 11.54
C VAL A 104 -7.08 11.57 12.20
N GLY A 105 -7.94 12.21 11.43
CA GLY A 105 -8.82 13.30 11.85
C GLY A 105 -8.16 14.68 11.90
N LYS A 106 -6.82 14.77 11.76
CA LYS A 106 -6.08 16.05 11.76
C LYS A 106 -5.54 16.39 10.37
N ASN A 107 -4.77 15.49 9.77
CA ASN A 107 -4.18 15.65 8.44
C ASN A 107 -4.34 14.44 7.53
N LEU A 108 -4.98 13.36 8.03
CA LEU A 108 -5.54 12.24 7.29
C LEU A 108 -7.00 12.08 7.68
N ALA A 109 -7.85 11.60 6.78
CA ALA A 109 -9.28 11.39 7.00
C ALA A 109 -9.96 12.64 7.55
N THR A 110 -9.75 13.77 6.86
CA THR A 110 -10.19 15.09 7.35
C THR A 110 -11.61 15.44 7.01
N THR A 111 -12.28 14.66 6.15
CA THR A 111 -13.70 14.88 5.83
C THR A 111 -14.56 14.55 7.05
N PRO A 112 -15.41 15.49 7.53
CA PRO A 112 -16.27 15.24 8.68
C PRO A 112 -17.22 14.05 8.43
N GLY A 113 -17.21 13.09 9.32
CA GLY A 113 -18.05 11.91 9.26
C GLY A 113 -18.32 11.32 10.64
N ALA A 114 -19.29 10.41 10.72
CA ALA A 114 -19.66 9.74 11.96
C ALA A 114 -19.84 8.23 11.73
N VAL A 115 -19.42 7.42 12.70
CA VAL A 115 -19.72 5.98 12.70
C VAL A 115 -21.20 5.78 12.97
N VAL A 116 -21.92 5.17 12.02
CA VAL A 116 -23.37 4.93 12.08
C VAL A 116 -23.72 3.46 12.33
N PHE A 117 -22.76 2.57 12.13
CA PHE A 117 -22.92 1.13 12.38
C PHE A 117 -21.59 0.52 12.79
N ARG A 118 -21.63 -0.50 13.64
CA ARG A 118 -20.44 -1.28 14.06
C ARG A 118 -20.82 -2.72 14.33
N ASN A 119 -19.96 -3.64 13.91
CA ASN A 119 -20.01 -5.04 14.33
C ASN A 119 -18.60 -5.58 14.63
N ARG A 120 -18.45 -6.92 14.71
CA ARG A 120 -17.15 -7.55 15.00
C ARG A 120 -16.09 -7.35 13.92
N LEU A 121 -16.47 -7.07 12.66
CA LEU A 121 -15.57 -7.00 11.51
C LEU A 121 -15.28 -5.56 11.03
N LEU A 122 -16.26 -4.65 11.20
CA LEU A 122 -16.14 -3.30 10.63
C LEU A 122 -16.95 -2.24 11.38
N GLU A 123 -16.62 -1.02 11.08
CA GLU A 123 -17.43 0.17 11.27
C GLU A 123 -17.87 0.71 9.91
N VAL A 124 -19.09 1.29 9.85
CA VAL A 124 -19.55 2.06 8.70
C VAL A 124 -19.56 3.54 9.07
N ILE A 125 -18.80 4.33 8.33
CA ILE A 125 -18.69 5.77 8.51
C ILE A 125 -19.59 6.44 7.50
N HIS A 126 -20.49 7.30 7.96
CA HIS A 126 -21.35 8.15 7.13
C HIS A 126 -20.76 9.55 7.00
N TYR A 127 -20.82 10.08 5.80
CA TYR A 127 -20.44 11.44 5.46
C TYR A 127 -21.64 12.13 4.82
N ALA A 128 -22.11 13.20 5.45
CA ALA A 128 -23.25 13.97 4.95
C ALA A 128 -22.87 14.77 3.69
N PRO A 129 -23.82 14.91 2.72
CA PRO A 129 -23.61 15.81 1.59
C PRO A 129 -23.45 17.26 2.06
N THR A 130 -22.66 18.03 1.32
CA THR A 130 -22.36 19.44 1.63
C THR A 130 -23.20 20.43 0.81
N THR A 131 -24.17 19.92 0.04
CA THR A 131 -25.01 20.70 -0.87
C THR A 131 -26.47 20.74 -0.40
N ASP A 132 -27.21 21.80 -0.77
CA ASP A 132 -28.64 21.96 -0.44
C ASP A 132 -29.52 20.91 -1.15
N LYS A 133 -29.12 20.51 -2.36
CA LYS A 133 -29.81 19.46 -3.14
C LYS A 133 -28.98 18.16 -3.03
N VAL A 134 -29.62 17.09 -2.63
CA VAL A 134 -29.00 15.80 -2.41
C VAL A 134 -29.58 14.72 -3.30
N HIS A 135 -28.74 13.75 -3.67
CA HIS A 135 -29.20 12.58 -4.41
C HIS A 135 -30.00 11.66 -3.49
N ALA A 136 -31.10 11.12 -4.01
CA ALA A 136 -31.97 10.24 -3.24
C ALA A 136 -31.28 8.91 -2.85
N MET A 137 -30.43 8.38 -3.71
CA MET A 137 -29.69 7.14 -3.45
C MET A 137 -28.29 7.46 -2.90
N PRO A 138 -27.93 6.93 -1.72
CA PRO A 138 -26.60 7.07 -1.16
C PRO A 138 -25.58 6.19 -1.88
N VAL A 139 -24.29 6.51 -1.68
CA VAL A 139 -23.15 5.72 -2.18
C VAL A 139 -22.54 4.95 -1.02
N VAL A 140 -22.42 3.63 -1.14
CA VAL A 140 -21.67 2.77 -0.22
C VAL A 140 -20.36 2.38 -0.86
N ILE A 141 -19.24 2.75 -0.23
CA ILE A 141 -17.89 2.41 -0.68
C ILE A 141 -17.38 1.24 0.14
N VAL A 142 -17.20 0.09 -0.50
CA VAL A 142 -16.59 -1.10 0.08
C VAL A 142 -15.08 -1.02 -0.13
N THR A 143 -14.36 -0.70 0.94
CA THR A 143 -12.89 -0.59 0.93
C THR A 143 -12.23 -1.95 1.08
N PRO A 144 -10.95 -2.09 0.70
CA PRO A 144 -10.19 -3.30 0.98
C PRO A 144 -9.89 -3.42 2.49
N TRP A 145 -10.00 -4.62 3.06
CA TRP A 145 -9.62 -4.89 4.46
C TRP A 145 -8.13 -5.04 4.72
N ILE A 146 -7.32 -5.06 3.65
CA ILE A 146 -5.85 -5.04 3.73
C ILE A 146 -5.29 -3.61 3.71
N ASN A 147 -6.13 -2.60 3.65
CA ASN A 147 -5.75 -1.19 3.66
C ASN A 147 -6.69 -0.39 4.57
N LYS A 148 -6.35 0.85 4.83
CA LYS A 148 -7.16 1.75 5.67
C LYS A 148 -8.23 2.45 4.83
N PHE A 149 -9.42 2.67 5.41
CA PHE A 149 -10.53 3.36 4.74
C PHE A 149 -10.12 4.73 4.18
N TYR A 150 -9.23 5.44 4.88
CA TYR A 150 -8.81 6.80 4.54
C TYR A 150 -7.87 6.87 3.33
N ILE A 151 -7.51 5.75 2.67
CA ILE A 151 -6.84 5.84 1.36
C ILE A 151 -7.70 6.59 0.33
N LEU A 152 -9.02 6.60 0.53
CA LEU A 152 -9.98 7.36 -0.28
C LEU A 152 -10.35 8.70 0.34
N ASP A 153 -9.72 9.08 1.46
CA ASP A 153 -9.89 10.36 2.15
C ASP A 153 -8.57 10.82 2.77
N LEU A 154 -7.51 10.95 1.95
CA LEU A 154 -6.17 11.27 2.46
C LEU A 154 -6.07 12.70 2.99
N ASN A 155 -6.53 13.67 2.21
CA ASN A 155 -6.57 15.09 2.60
C ASN A 155 -7.57 15.83 1.70
N PRO A 156 -7.91 17.11 1.98
CA PRO A 156 -8.95 17.84 1.23
C PRO A 156 -8.77 17.89 -0.29
N LYS A 157 -7.52 17.78 -0.78
CA LYS A 157 -7.21 17.77 -2.23
C LYS A 157 -7.19 16.37 -2.84
N LYS A 158 -7.11 15.35 -1.99
CA LYS A 158 -6.99 13.92 -2.39
C LYS A 158 -8.00 13.10 -1.59
N SER A 159 -9.28 13.42 -1.75
CA SER A 159 -10.39 12.75 -1.10
C SER A 159 -11.51 12.49 -2.10
N LEU A 160 -11.76 11.22 -2.39
CA LEU A 160 -12.94 10.78 -3.17
C LEU A 160 -14.21 11.01 -2.33
N VAL A 161 -14.14 10.79 -1.03
CA VAL A 161 -15.27 11.01 -0.10
C VAL A 161 -15.73 12.45 -0.19
N LYS A 162 -14.80 13.41 0.02
CA LYS A 162 -15.10 14.84 -0.09
C LYS A 162 -15.66 15.20 -1.46
N TYR A 163 -15.06 14.70 -2.53
CA TYR A 163 -15.58 14.93 -3.88
C TYR A 163 -17.04 14.50 -4.02
N LEU A 164 -17.40 13.31 -3.56
CA LEU A 164 -18.76 12.79 -3.66
C LEU A 164 -19.75 13.59 -2.78
N THR A 165 -19.36 13.96 -1.56
CA THR A 165 -20.21 14.78 -0.70
C THR A 165 -20.44 16.18 -1.28
N ASP A 166 -19.42 16.78 -1.91
CA ASP A 166 -19.54 18.06 -2.63
C ASP A 166 -20.39 17.96 -3.91
N GLN A 167 -20.63 16.75 -4.43
CA GLN A 167 -21.57 16.49 -5.52
C GLN A 167 -22.99 16.15 -5.02
N GLY A 168 -23.25 16.23 -3.72
CA GLY A 168 -24.58 16.00 -3.15
C GLY A 168 -24.90 14.53 -2.82
N PHE A 169 -23.90 13.65 -2.77
CA PHE A 169 -24.13 12.29 -2.32
C PHE A 169 -23.98 12.16 -0.81
N SER A 170 -24.88 11.40 -0.20
CA SER A 170 -24.70 10.81 1.11
C SER A 170 -23.77 9.60 0.94
N VAL A 171 -22.60 9.60 1.60
CA VAL A 171 -21.54 8.60 1.38
C VAL A 171 -21.37 7.75 2.64
N PHE A 172 -21.32 6.45 2.44
CA PHE A 172 -20.99 5.46 3.49
C PHE A 172 -19.73 4.73 3.09
N ILE A 173 -18.79 4.55 4.02
CA ILE A 173 -17.54 3.83 3.76
C ILE A 173 -17.29 2.76 4.81
N THR A 174 -16.82 1.59 4.40
CA THR A 174 -16.43 0.52 5.33
C THR A 174 -15.05 0.80 5.91
N SER A 175 -14.94 0.78 7.24
CA SER A 175 -13.69 0.81 7.98
C SER A 175 -13.48 -0.54 8.66
N TRP A 176 -12.65 -1.39 8.09
CA TRP A 176 -12.45 -2.75 8.55
C TRP A 176 -11.56 -2.80 9.80
N LYS A 177 -11.92 -3.70 10.73
CA LYS A 177 -11.07 -4.04 11.88
C LYS A 177 -9.76 -4.65 11.37
N ASN A 178 -8.63 -4.23 11.96
CA ASN A 178 -7.37 -4.89 11.69
C ASN A 178 -7.43 -6.34 12.17
N PRO A 179 -6.98 -7.33 11.36
CA PRO A 179 -6.97 -8.72 11.78
C PRO A 179 -6.18 -8.94 13.06
N THR A 180 -6.77 -9.69 13.96
CA THR A 180 -6.18 -10.12 15.24
C THR A 180 -6.20 -11.66 15.31
N PRO A 181 -5.39 -12.32 16.17
CA PRO A 181 -5.32 -13.78 16.22
C PRO A 181 -6.67 -14.49 16.44
N ASP A 182 -7.61 -13.83 17.11
CA ASP A 182 -8.98 -14.33 17.31
C ASP A 182 -9.83 -14.34 16.03
N MET A 183 -9.39 -13.65 14.98
CA MET A 183 -10.06 -13.61 13.68
C MET A 183 -9.53 -14.67 12.68
N ARG A 184 -8.67 -15.60 13.13
CA ARG A 184 -8.05 -16.64 12.26
C ARG A 184 -9.05 -17.50 11.48
N ASP A 185 -10.24 -17.68 12.02
CA ASP A 185 -11.29 -18.52 11.42
C ASP A 185 -12.34 -17.69 10.66
N VAL A 186 -12.15 -16.38 10.54
CA VAL A 186 -13.02 -15.50 9.73
C VAL A 186 -12.78 -15.79 8.25
N THR A 187 -13.84 -16.17 7.56
CA THR A 187 -13.83 -16.56 6.16
C THR A 187 -14.11 -15.39 5.22
N PHE A 188 -13.91 -15.58 3.93
CA PHE A 188 -14.32 -14.59 2.92
C PHE A 188 -15.85 -14.39 2.90
N GLU A 189 -16.61 -15.46 3.16
CA GLU A 189 -18.07 -15.40 3.29
C GLU A 189 -18.49 -14.50 4.44
N ASP A 190 -17.81 -14.56 5.60
CA ASP A 190 -18.08 -13.64 6.72
C ASP A 190 -17.88 -12.18 6.33
N TYR A 191 -16.82 -11.88 5.55
CA TYR A 191 -16.59 -10.53 5.04
C TYR A 191 -17.70 -10.05 4.10
N ILE A 192 -18.33 -10.96 3.33
CA ILE A 192 -19.47 -10.62 2.47
C ILE A 192 -20.73 -10.41 3.32
N VAL A 193 -21.08 -11.40 4.14
CA VAL A 193 -22.38 -11.42 4.85
C VAL A 193 -22.39 -10.39 5.99
N GLU A 194 -21.43 -10.47 6.90
CA GLU A 194 -21.34 -9.59 8.07
C GLU A 194 -20.67 -8.24 7.74
N GLY A 195 -19.96 -8.17 6.64
CA GLY A 195 -19.28 -6.96 6.19
C GLY A 195 -20.07 -6.20 5.12
N VAL A 196 -19.98 -6.63 3.88
CA VAL A 196 -20.53 -5.90 2.71
C VAL A 196 -22.04 -5.74 2.82
N ASN A 197 -22.77 -6.84 3.06
CA ASN A 197 -24.23 -6.80 3.16
C ASN A 197 -24.67 -5.96 4.37
N ALA A 198 -24.02 -6.11 5.51
CA ALA A 198 -24.34 -5.31 6.69
C ALA A 198 -24.11 -3.81 6.47
N ALA A 199 -23.04 -3.42 5.74
CA ALA A 199 -22.80 -2.02 5.40
C ALA A 199 -23.87 -1.46 4.44
N ILE A 200 -24.30 -2.24 3.46
CA ILE A 200 -25.38 -1.87 2.53
C ILE A 200 -26.69 -1.70 3.30
N GLU A 201 -27.06 -2.65 4.16
CA GLU A 201 -28.28 -2.58 4.96
C GLU A 201 -28.25 -1.41 5.97
N ALA A 202 -27.10 -1.14 6.58
CA ALA A 202 -26.94 0.03 7.44
C ALA A 202 -27.20 1.35 6.69
N ALA A 203 -26.66 1.48 5.48
CA ALA A 203 -26.86 2.66 4.63
C ALA A 203 -28.34 2.80 4.17
N ARG A 204 -28.97 1.67 3.79
CA ARG A 204 -30.39 1.63 3.42
C ARG A 204 -31.29 2.06 4.58
N GLY A 205 -31.07 1.48 5.76
CA GLY A 205 -31.82 1.81 6.97
C GLY A 205 -31.63 3.25 7.41
N PHE A 206 -30.40 3.76 7.36
CA PHE A 206 -30.09 5.14 7.74
C PHE A 206 -30.78 6.18 6.84
N CYS A 207 -30.77 5.93 5.53
CA CYS A 207 -31.40 6.83 4.53
C CYS A 207 -32.86 6.54 4.26
N GLY A 208 -33.45 5.45 4.78
CA GLY A 208 -34.85 5.06 4.50
C GLY A 208 -35.07 4.69 3.03
N VAL A 209 -34.10 4.10 2.34
CA VAL A 209 -34.17 3.81 0.90
C VAL A 209 -34.09 2.32 0.59
N GLY A 210 -34.71 1.89 -0.51
CA GLY A 210 -34.70 0.50 -0.95
C GLY A 210 -33.42 0.11 -1.74
N ARG A 211 -32.66 1.09 -2.24
CA ARG A 211 -31.48 0.87 -3.09
C ARG A 211 -30.36 1.82 -2.75
N VAL A 212 -29.11 1.40 -3.00
CA VAL A 212 -27.89 2.19 -2.86
C VAL A 212 -27.04 2.04 -4.13
N HIS A 213 -26.16 3.01 -4.38
CA HIS A 213 -25.04 2.80 -5.26
C HIS A 213 -23.93 2.13 -4.47
N ALA A 214 -23.32 1.05 -5.00
CA ALA A 214 -22.21 0.39 -4.37
C ALA A 214 -20.96 0.55 -5.23
N VAL A 215 -19.84 0.92 -4.59
CA VAL A 215 -18.54 1.08 -5.22
C VAL A 215 -17.54 0.18 -4.48
N GLY A 216 -16.98 -0.81 -5.17
CA GLY A 216 -15.94 -1.67 -4.63
C GLY A 216 -14.55 -1.20 -5.06
N TYR A 217 -13.67 -0.97 -4.11
CA TYR A 217 -12.28 -0.59 -4.37
C TYR A 217 -11.33 -1.76 -4.06
N CYS A 218 -10.48 -2.14 -5.03
CA CYS A 218 -9.53 -3.23 -4.90
C CYS A 218 -10.25 -4.57 -4.57
N ILE A 219 -9.87 -5.29 -3.51
CA ILE A 219 -10.55 -6.53 -3.08
C ILE A 219 -12.00 -6.29 -2.66
N GLY A 220 -12.36 -5.07 -2.27
CA GLY A 220 -13.76 -4.67 -2.06
C GLY A 220 -14.62 -4.77 -3.33
N GLY A 221 -13.99 -4.61 -4.52
CA GLY A 221 -14.64 -4.88 -5.81
C GLY A 221 -14.92 -6.36 -6.02
N THR A 222 -13.96 -7.22 -5.67
CA THR A 222 -14.17 -8.68 -5.71
C THR A 222 -15.27 -9.14 -4.75
N ALA A 223 -15.38 -8.49 -3.57
CA ALA A 223 -16.41 -8.82 -2.60
C ALA A 223 -17.81 -8.34 -3.01
N LEU A 224 -17.91 -7.36 -3.91
CA LEU A 224 -19.18 -6.84 -4.45
C LEU A 224 -19.68 -7.62 -5.67
N SER A 225 -18.81 -8.33 -6.39
CA SER A 225 -19.14 -9.08 -7.61
C SER A 225 -19.72 -10.47 -7.30
#